data_27216da9cfb28c0a532fe7c27395a4c2
#
_entry.id   27216da9cfb28c0a532fe7c27395a4c2
#
_cell.length_a   1.000
_cell.length_b   1.000
_cell.length_c   1.000
_cell.angle_alpha   90.00
_cell.angle_beta   90.00
_cell.angle_gamma   90.00
#
_symmetry.space_group_name_H-M   'P 1'
#
loop_
_entity.id
_entity.type
_entity.pdbx_description
1 polymer ?
#
loop_
_entity_poly.entity_id
_entity_poly.type
_entity_poly.pdbx_seq_one_letter_code
_entity_poly.pdbx_strand_id
1 'polypeptide(L)'
;RFGTKPLAELFAPAISYAEEGYPVPVNVARQWERDSRRIAKAMAENAAPHEYWWQSFMKPDGTPYRAGELFRFPDYAATLRALAATDCESYYRGALMERIVAFSRATGGYFCEDDFRNYRPEWVEPITQEYRGYTVCEIPPNGHGITVLMALGILNGMTMPGNRESAE
;
A
#
# COMPACT_ATOMS: atom_id res chain seq x y z
N ARG A 1 -10.66 6.86 16.58
CA ARG A 1 -10.57 7.88 17.64
C ARG A 1 -11.02 9.27 17.15
N PHE A 2 -10.64 9.66 15.93
CA PHE A 2 -10.89 10.99 15.38
C PHE A 2 -11.94 11.02 14.26
N GLY A 3 -12.36 9.87 13.78
CA GLY A 3 -13.35 9.75 12.70
C GLY A 3 -14.73 10.22 13.15
N THR A 4 -15.41 10.96 12.25
CA THR A 4 -16.76 11.47 12.47
C THR A 4 -17.78 10.89 11.48
N LYS A 5 -17.33 10.10 10.51
CA LYS A 5 -18.17 9.48 9.49
C LYS A 5 -18.09 7.96 9.54
N PRO A 6 -19.18 7.25 9.21
CA PRO A 6 -19.14 5.80 9.05
C PRO A 6 -18.13 5.38 7.96
N LEU A 7 -17.45 4.26 8.17
CA LEU A 7 -16.46 3.74 7.23
C LEU A 7 -17.06 3.46 5.85
N ALA A 8 -18.31 2.99 5.80
CA ALA A 8 -19.04 2.76 4.56
C ALA A 8 -19.18 4.04 3.70
N GLU A 9 -19.42 5.20 4.34
CA GLU A 9 -19.48 6.49 3.63
C GLU A 9 -18.09 6.88 3.08
N LEU A 10 -17.05 6.63 3.86
CA LEU A 10 -15.67 6.94 3.46
C LEU A 10 -15.19 6.06 2.30
N PHE A 11 -15.64 4.80 2.24
CA PHE A 11 -15.26 3.86 1.17
C PHE A 11 -16.09 4.02 -0.11
N ALA A 12 -17.26 4.67 -0.05
CA ALA A 12 -18.17 4.78 -1.18
C ALA A 12 -17.50 5.32 -2.47
N PRO A 13 -16.71 6.41 -2.44
CA PRO A 13 -16.01 6.88 -3.65
C PRO A 13 -14.99 5.87 -4.21
N ALA A 14 -14.25 5.19 -3.34
CA ALA A 14 -13.26 4.21 -3.76
C ALA A 14 -13.93 2.97 -4.40
N ILE A 15 -15.07 2.55 -3.85
CA ILE A 15 -15.89 1.47 -4.42
C ILE A 15 -16.40 1.87 -5.82
N SER A 16 -16.95 3.08 -5.96
CA SER A 16 -17.42 3.60 -7.25
C SER A 16 -16.30 3.62 -8.29
N TYR A 17 -15.12 4.16 -7.95
CA TYR A 17 -13.97 4.12 -8.86
C TYR A 17 -13.54 2.71 -9.24
N ALA A 18 -13.57 1.77 -8.31
CA ALA A 18 -13.19 0.40 -8.59
C ALA A 18 -14.19 -0.32 -9.51
N GLU A 19 -15.50 -0.01 -9.41
CA GLU A 19 -16.55 -0.63 -10.21
C GLU A 19 -16.80 0.06 -11.54
N GLU A 20 -17.00 1.37 -11.50
CA GLU A 20 -17.30 2.17 -12.67
C GLU A 20 -16.06 2.42 -13.53
N GLY A 21 -14.91 2.43 -12.87
CA GLY A 21 -13.60 2.65 -13.45
C GLY A 21 -13.15 4.11 -13.38
N TYR A 22 -11.86 4.28 -13.60
CA TYR A 22 -11.24 5.59 -13.69
C TYR A 22 -10.20 5.61 -14.82
N PRO A 23 -9.95 6.78 -15.45
CA PRO A 23 -8.94 6.87 -16.50
C PRO A 23 -7.54 6.69 -15.91
N VAL A 24 -6.76 5.78 -16.49
CA VAL A 24 -5.40 5.48 -16.02
C VAL A 24 -4.51 6.72 -16.15
N PRO A 25 -3.89 7.21 -15.08
CA PRO A 25 -2.95 8.33 -15.13
C PRO A 25 -1.69 7.98 -15.94
N VAL A 26 -1.07 9.00 -16.55
CA VAL A 26 0.15 8.83 -17.39
C VAL A 26 1.27 8.10 -16.65
N ASN A 27 1.53 8.47 -15.40
CA ASN A 27 2.61 7.84 -14.61
C ASN A 27 2.29 6.38 -14.26
N VAL A 28 1.02 6.07 -13.95
CA VAL A 28 0.56 4.71 -13.67
C VAL A 28 0.67 3.85 -14.94
N ALA A 29 0.25 4.35 -16.09
CA ALA A 29 0.38 3.63 -17.36
C ALA A 29 1.84 3.27 -17.68
N ARG A 30 2.77 4.22 -17.52
CA ARG A 30 4.22 3.98 -17.68
C ARG A 30 4.76 2.96 -16.69
N GLN A 31 4.28 3.00 -15.45
CA GLN A 31 4.68 2.04 -14.42
C GLN A 31 4.20 0.64 -14.79
N TRP A 32 2.94 0.47 -15.14
CA TRP A 32 2.37 -0.83 -15.52
C TRP A 32 3.01 -1.40 -16.79
N GLU A 33 3.33 -0.58 -17.77
CA GLU A 33 4.08 -1.02 -18.94
C GLU A 33 5.48 -1.57 -18.56
N ARG A 34 6.17 -0.92 -17.65
CA ARG A 34 7.48 -1.38 -17.15
C ARG A 34 7.34 -2.67 -16.34
N ASP A 35 6.36 -2.70 -15.44
CA ASP A 35 6.12 -3.85 -14.57
C ASP A 35 5.65 -5.07 -15.37
N SER A 36 4.84 -4.89 -16.42
CA SER A 36 4.42 -5.98 -17.28
C SER A 36 5.60 -6.71 -17.93
N ARG A 37 6.59 -5.97 -18.43
CA ARG A 37 7.82 -6.56 -19.01
C ARG A 37 8.61 -7.34 -17.96
N ARG A 38 8.76 -6.79 -16.75
CA ARG A 38 9.46 -7.45 -15.64
C ARG A 38 8.74 -8.72 -15.19
N ILE A 39 7.42 -8.65 -15.06
CA ILE A 39 6.59 -9.78 -14.61
C ILE A 39 6.52 -10.86 -15.70
N ALA A 40 6.37 -10.50 -16.99
CA ALA A 40 6.41 -11.48 -18.09
C ALA A 40 7.72 -12.28 -18.08
N LYS A 41 8.86 -11.62 -17.83
CA LYS A 41 10.16 -12.29 -17.67
C LYS A 41 10.16 -13.24 -16.47
N ALA A 42 9.69 -12.77 -15.28
CA ALA A 42 9.66 -13.60 -14.09
C ALA A 42 8.72 -14.82 -14.24
N MET A 43 7.58 -14.67 -14.93
CA MET A 43 6.68 -15.77 -15.25
C MET A 43 7.31 -16.80 -16.17
N ALA A 44 8.06 -16.35 -17.18
CA ALA A 44 8.79 -17.24 -18.08
C ALA A 44 9.90 -18.04 -17.37
N GLU A 45 10.47 -17.48 -16.31
CA GLU A 45 11.50 -18.11 -15.47
C GLU A 45 10.90 -18.94 -14.31
N ASN A 46 9.58 -19.06 -14.21
CA ASN A 46 8.85 -19.70 -13.09
C ASN A 46 9.25 -19.15 -11.70
N ALA A 47 9.63 -17.86 -11.64
CA ALA A 47 10.25 -17.28 -10.46
C ALA A 47 9.27 -16.91 -9.35
N ALA A 48 7.96 -16.84 -9.62
CA ALA A 48 6.90 -16.61 -8.60
C ALA A 48 5.49 -16.62 -9.22
N PRO A 49 4.43 -16.78 -8.40
CA PRO A 49 3.03 -16.74 -8.86
C PRO A 49 2.59 -15.30 -9.19
N HIS A 50 3.00 -14.81 -10.34
CA HIS A 50 2.62 -13.46 -10.81
C HIS A 50 1.34 -13.44 -11.66
N GLU A 51 0.68 -14.57 -11.85
CA GLU A 51 -0.55 -14.70 -12.66
C GLU A 51 -1.65 -13.77 -12.17
N TYR A 52 -1.84 -13.65 -10.85
CA TYR A 52 -2.86 -12.79 -10.24
C TYR A 52 -2.63 -11.31 -10.52
N TRP A 53 -1.36 -10.87 -10.51
CA TRP A 53 -1.03 -9.51 -10.93
C TRP A 53 -1.37 -9.30 -12.40
N TRP A 54 -0.98 -10.27 -13.25
CA TRP A 54 -1.24 -10.20 -14.69
C TRP A 54 -2.74 -10.13 -14.99
N GLN A 55 -3.53 -11.02 -14.40
CA GLN A 55 -4.98 -11.04 -14.54
C GLN A 55 -5.65 -9.75 -14.05
N SER A 56 -5.12 -9.12 -13.01
CA SER A 56 -5.69 -7.94 -12.39
C SER A 56 -5.37 -6.63 -13.13
N PHE A 57 -4.16 -6.50 -13.67
CA PHE A 57 -3.64 -5.22 -14.17
C PHE A 57 -3.35 -5.19 -15.67
N MET A 58 -3.57 -6.30 -16.37
CA MET A 58 -3.44 -6.35 -17.82
C MET A 58 -4.81 -6.46 -18.49
N LYS A 59 -4.91 -5.99 -19.73
CA LYS A 59 -6.11 -6.20 -20.53
C LYS A 59 -6.23 -7.68 -20.95
N PRO A 60 -7.44 -8.15 -21.34
CA PRO A 60 -7.64 -9.54 -21.77
C PRO A 60 -6.75 -9.97 -22.94
N ASP A 61 -6.32 -9.01 -23.78
CA ASP A 61 -5.39 -9.25 -24.89
C ASP A 61 -3.91 -9.33 -24.46
N GLY A 62 -3.64 -9.23 -23.16
CA GLY A 62 -2.29 -9.27 -22.59
C GLY A 62 -1.50 -7.97 -22.74
N THR A 63 -2.11 -6.89 -23.19
CA THR A 63 -1.45 -5.59 -23.28
C THR A 63 -1.69 -4.72 -22.03
N PRO A 64 -0.74 -3.85 -21.66
CA PRO A 64 -0.95 -2.93 -20.54
C PRO A 64 -1.96 -1.84 -20.91
N TYR A 65 -2.63 -1.30 -19.88
CA TYR A 65 -3.49 -0.13 -20.04
C TYR A 65 -2.65 1.11 -20.40
N ARG A 66 -3.18 1.91 -21.35
CA ARG A 66 -2.59 3.21 -21.73
C ARG A 66 -3.17 4.33 -20.89
N ALA A 67 -2.47 5.46 -20.85
CA ALA A 67 -2.99 6.66 -20.23
C ALA A 67 -4.35 7.07 -20.84
N GLY A 68 -5.32 7.35 -19.96
CA GLY A 68 -6.68 7.71 -20.35
C GLY A 68 -7.62 6.53 -20.63
N GLU A 69 -7.13 5.30 -20.78
CA GLU A 69 -7.99 4.12 -20.85
C GLU A 69 -8.69 3.86 -19.51
N LEU A 70 -9.93 3.38 -19.56
CA LEU A 70 -10.73 3.12 -18.36
C LEU A 70 -10.32 1.80 -17.71
N PHE A 71 -9.82 1.86 -16.47
CA PHE A 71 -9.48 0.71 -15.66
C PHE A 71 -10.57 0.43 -14.62
N ARG A 72 -10.98 -0.80 -14.49
CA ARG A 72 -11.93 -1.30 -13.49
C ARG A 72 -11.30 -2.42 -12.68
N PHE A 73 -11.66 -2.49 -11.39
CA PHE A 73 -11.17 -3.53 -10.50
C PHE A 73 -12.30 -4.03 -9.59
N PRO A 74 -13.26 -4.82 -10.14
CA PRO A 74 -14.46 -5.26 -9.41
C PRO A 74 -14.14 -6.11 -8.19
N ASP A 75 -13.10 -6.94 -8.22
CA ASP A 75 -12.68 -7.75 -7.06
C ASP A 75 -12.20 -6.87 -5.90
N TYR A 76 -11.54 -5.75 -6.21
CA TYR A 76 -11.16 -4.77 -5.20
C TYR A 76 -12.37 -4.06 -4.62
N ALA A 77 -13.35 -3.71 -5.45
CA ALA A 77 -14.62 -3.16 -4.99
C ALA A 77 -15.36 -4.11 -4.04
N ALA A 78 -15.40 -5.41 -4.37
CA ALA A 78 -15.98 -6.42 -3.49
C ALA A 78 -15.25 -6.49 -2.14
N THR A 79 -13.92 -6.41 -2.15
CA THR A 79 -13.10 -6.36 -0.94
C THR A 79 -13.41 -5.12 -0.10
N LEU A 80 -13.47 -3.93 -0.72
CA LEU A 80 -13.82 -2.69 -0.02
C LEU A 80 -15.22 -2.73 0.58
N ARG A 81 -16.20 -3.33 -0.11
CA ARG A 81 -17.55 -3.54 0.44
C ARG A 81 -17.54 -4.45 1.67
N ALA A 82 -16.80 -5.54 1.62
CA ALA A 82 -16.67 -6.46 2.76
C ALA A 82 -16.03 -5.76 3.97
N LEU A 83 -15.03 -4.91 3.75
CA LEU A 83 -14.42 -4.10 4.79
C LEU A 83 -15.40 -3.06 5.36
N ALA A 84 -16.11 -2.34 4.49
CA ALA A 84 -17.10 -1.34 4.88
C ALA A 84 -18.27 -1.94 5.70
N ALA A 85 -18.73 -3.14 5.32
CA ALA A 85 -19.83 -3.83 5.99
C ALA A 85 -19.49 -4.38 7.37
N THR A 86 -18.20 -4.50 7.70
CA THR A 86 -17.72 -5.15 8.93
C THR A 86 -16.78 -4.29 9.75
N ASP A 87 -16.72 -2.98 9.49
CA ASP A 87 -15.74 -2.07 10.08
C ASP A 87 -14.30 -2.65 10.06
N CYS A 88 -13.92 -3.24 8.92
CA CYS A 88 -12.66 -3.96 8.68
C CYS A 88 -12.48 -5.28 9.45
N GLU A 89 -13.42 -5.74 10.26
CA GLU A 89 -13.27 -6.98 11.02
C GLU A 89 -13.06 -8.21 10.11
N SER A 90 -13.66 -8.24 8.91
CA SER A 90 -13.50 -9.35 7.97
C SER A 90 -12.05 -9.54 7.50
N TYR A 91 -11.21 -8.49 7.58
CA TYR A 91 -9.79 -8.58 7.26
C TYR A 91 -9.00 -9.31 8.34
N TYR A 92 -9.36 -9.11 9.61
CA TYR A 92 -8.61 -9.67 10.73
C TYR A 92 -9.23 -10.97 11.26
N ARG A 93 -10.55 -11.14 11.21
CA ARG A 93 -11.28 -12.19 11.89
C ARG A 93 -12.46 -12.77 11.09
N GLY A 94 -12.39 -12.71 9.75
CA GLY A 94 -13.47 -13.17 8.89
C GLY A 94 -13.01 -13.64 7.52
N ALA A 95 -13.93 -13.65 6.56
CA ALA A 95 -13.74 -14.26 5.25
C ALA A 95 -12.55 -13.72 4.44
N LEU A 96 -12.19 -12.45 4.61
CA LEU A 96 -10.99 -11.89 3.92
C LEU A 96 -9.71 -12.50 4.49
N MET A 97 -9.59 -12.59 5.82
CA MET A 97 -8.47 -13.26 6.48
C MET A 97 -8.35 -14.71 6.03
N GLU A 98 -9.45 -15.45 6.02
CA GLU A 98 -9.46 -16.88 5.60
C GLU A 98 -8.94 -17.05 4.18
N ARG A 99 -9.35 -16.18 3.24
CA ARG A 99 -8.85 -16.16 1.86
C ARG A 99 -7.37 -15.85 1.76
N ILE A 100 -6.87 -14.88 2.54
CA ILE A 100 -5.45 -14.52 2.58
C ILE A 100 -4.62 -15.69 3.10
N VAL A 101 -5.03 -16.31 4.19
CA VAL A 101 -4.33 -17.46 4.78
C VAL A 101 -4.36 -18.67 3.84
N ALA A 102 -5.51 -18.95 3.20
CA ALA A 102 -5.62 -20.03 2.23
C ALA A 102 -4.67 -19.81 1.03
N PHE A 103 -4.63 -18.58 0.50
CA PHE A 103 -3.68 -18.22 -0.57
C PHE A 103 -2.23 -18.37 -0.11
N SER A 104 -1.90 -17.86 1.08
CA SER A 104 -0.56 -18.00 1.64
C SER A 104 -0.13 -19.46 1.72
N ARG A 105 -0.98 -20.34 2.25
CA ARG A 105 -0.71 -21.79 2.31
C ARG A 105 -0.52 -22.41 0.93
N ALA A 106 -1.36 -22.05 -0.02
CA ALA A 106 -1.30 -22.59 -1.39
C ALA A 106 -0.04 -22.17 -2.15
N THR A 107 0.54 -21.04 -1.81
CA THR A 107 1.73 -20.48 -2.47
C THR A 107 3.03 -20.60 -1.66
N GLY A 108 3.02 -21.36 -0.55
CA GLY A 108 4.20 -21.53 0.31
C GLY A 108 4.55 -20.32 1.16
N GLY A 109 3.58 -19.41 1.38
CA GLY A 109 3.73 -18.26 2.27
C GLY A 109 3.63 -18.64 3.75
N TYR A 110 3.94 -17.69 4.63
CA TYR A 110 4.06 -17.92 6.07
C TYR A 110 2.85 -17.47 6.89
N PHE A 111 1.89 -16.75 6.29
CA PHE A 111 0.71 -16.28 7.04
C PHE A 111 -0.12 -17.43 7.60
N CYS A 112 -0.47 -17.31 8.87
CA CYS A 112 -1.42 -18.15 9.57
C CYS A 112 -2.56 -17.31 10.17
N GLU A 113 -3.61 -17.97 10.65
CA GLU A 113 -4.79 -17.29 11.21
C GLU A 113 -4.46 -16.48 12.46
N ASP A 114 -3.51 -16.94 13.28
CA ASP A 114 -3.14 -16.26 14.52
C ASP A 114 -2.43 -14.92 14.29
N ASP A 115 -1.72 -14.76 13.17
CA ASP A 115 -1.11 -13.49 12.77
C ASP A 115 -2.17 -12.38 12.63
N PHE A 116 -3.35 -12.72 12.18
CA PHE A 116 -4.46 -11.79 12.00
C PHE A 116 -5.34 -11.67 13.23
N ARG A 117 -5.78 -12.80 13.80
CA ARG A 117 -6.76 -12.82 14.92
C ARG A 117 -6.24 -12.13 16.16
N ASN A 118 -4.96 -12.26 16.44
CA ASN A 118 -4.32 -11.70 17.62
C ASN A 118 -3.88 -10.25 17.44
N TYR A 119 -3.81 -9.76 16.19
CA TYR A 119 -3.40 -8.39 15.92
C TYR A 119 -4.41 -7.37 16.48
N ARG A 120 -3.89 -6.36 17.16
CA ARG A 120 -4.63 -5.17 17.63
C ARG A 120 -3.76 -3.94 17.38
N PRO A 121 -4.34 -2.84 16.88
CA PRO A 121 -3.63 -1.57 16.79
C PRO A 121 -3.41 -1.00 18.19
N GLU A 122 -2.22 -0.47 18.41
CA GLU A 122 -1.82 0.13 19.68
C GLU A 122 -1.58 1.63 19.49
N TRP A 123 -1.98 2.42 20.50
CA TRP A 123 -1.58 3.81 20.60
C TRP A 123 -0.23 3.86 21.30
N VAL A 124 0.74 4.49 20.64
CA VAL A 124 2.11 4.60 21.15
C VAL A 124 2.50 6.07 21.26
N GLU A 125 3.42 6.39 22.16
CA GLU A 125 4.02 7.71 22.22
C GLU A 125 5.02 7.87 21.07
N PRO A 126 4.96 9.02 20.34
CA PRO A 126 5.91 9.29 19.27
C PRO A 126 7.35 9.36 19.81
N ILE A 127 8.30 8.90 19.01
CA ILE A 127 9.71 9.22 19.20
C ILE A 127 10.01 10.57 18.55
N THR A 128 10.90 11.37 19.14
CA THR A 128 11.12 12.74 18.72
C THR A 128 12.60 13.08 18.55
N GLN A 129 12.87 14.09 17.71
CA GLN A 129 14.17 14.71 17.51
C GLN A 129 13.99 16.21 17.34
N GLU A 130 14.72 16.99 18.11
CA GLU A 130 14.80 18.42 17.89
C GLU A 130 15.66 18.73 16.65
N TYR A 131 15.13 19.55 15.75
CA TYR A 131 15.84 19.99 14.56
C TYR A 131 15.52 21.45 14.25
N ARG A 132 16.51 22.32 14.40
CA ARG A 132 16.43 23.76 14.07
C ARG A 132 15.22 24.48 14.65
N GLY A 133 14.88 24.23 15.89
CA GLY A 133 13.75 24.83 16.62
C GLY A 133 12.41 24.18 16.39
N TYR A 134 12.37 23.03 15.71
CA TYR A 134 11.17 22.20 15.56
C TYR A 134 11.37 20.83 16.20
N THR A 135 10.35 20.36 16.87
CA THR A 135 10.28 18.96 17.34
C THR A 135 9.68 18.12 16.23
N VAL A 136 10.48 17.26 15.61
CA VAL A 136 10.01 16.29 14.60
C VAL A 136 9.60 15.03 15.29
N CYS A 137 8.36 14.58 15.05
CA CYS A 137 7.76 13.42 15.68
C CYS A 137 7.59 12.30 14.65
N GLU A 138 7.94 11.07 15.03
CA GLU A 138 7.79 9.88 14.21
C GLU A 138 7.20 8.72 15.03
N ILE A 139 6.58 7.77 14.35
CA ILE A 139 6.13 6.54 14.97
C ILE A 139 7.37 5.68 15.32
N PRO A 140 7.40 5.03 16.50
CA PRO A 140 8.43 4.05 16.81
C PRO A 140 8.55 2.94 15.75
N PRO A 141 9.69 2.22 15.66
CA PRO A 141 9.78 1.06 14.78
C PRO A 141 8.57 0.11 14.97
N ASN A 142 8.08 -0.47 13.87
CA ASN A 142 8.80 -1.03 12.69
C ASN A 142 8.98 -0.09 11.47
N GLY A 143 8.37 1.09 11.43
CA GLY A 143 8.52 2.03 10.32
C GLY A 143 9.92 2.67 10.26
N HIS A 144 10.17 3.42 9.18
CA HIS A 144 11.45 4.08 8.92
C HIS A 144 11.60 5.44 9.63
N GLY A 145 10.65 5.86 10.47
CA GLY A 145 10.67 7.14 11.16
C GLY A 145 11.96 7.38 11.97
N ILE A 146 12.44 6.34 12.65
CA ILE A 146 13.71 6.41 13.40
C ILE A 146 14.90 6.82 12.50
N THR A 147 14.94 6.36 11.24
CA THR A 147 16.01 6.71 10.30
C THR A 147 15.98 8.20 9.96
N VAL A 148 14.79 8.77 9.81
CA VAL A 148 14.61 10.22 9.60
C VAL A 148 15.13 11.00 10.81
N LEU A 149 14.76 10.60 12.02
CA LEU A 149 15.20 11.25 13.25
C LEU A 149 16.71 11.17 13.42
N MET A 150 17.31 10.01 13.13
CA MET A 150 18.78 9.85 13.17
C MET A 150 19.48 10.75 12.15
N ALA A 151 18.97 10.85 10.91
CA ALA A 151 19.50 11.74 9.89
C ALA A 151 19.42 13.21 10.33
N LEU A 152 18.30 13.65 10.89
CA LEU A 152 18.14 15.00 11.42
C LEU A 152 19.07 15.27 12.61
N GLY A 153 19.28 14.29 13.48
CA GLY A 153 20.26 14.37 14.57
C GLY A 153 21.69 14.60 14.06
N ILE A 154 22.10 13.90 13.02
CA ILE A 154 23.39 14.09 12.36
C ILE A 154 23.48 15.50 11.74
N LEU A 155 22.46 15.92 11.01
CA LEU A 155 22.40 17.22 10.35
C LEU A 155 22.42 18.41 11.34
N ASN A 156 21.94 18.21 12.57
CA ASN A 156 22.05 19.23 13.63
C ASN A 156 23.49 19.57 13.98
N GLY A 157 24.41 18.59 13.88
CA GLY A 157 25.84 18.81 14.11
C GLY A 157 26.59 19.42 12.94
N MET A 158 25.91 19.68 11.79
CA MET A 158 26.53 20.18 10.57
C MET A 158 26.15 21.64 10.31
N THR A 159 27.12 22.43 9.89
CA THR A 159 26.87 23.77 9.35
C THR A 159 26.33 23.60 7.92
N MET A 160 25.10 24.04 7.70
CA MET A 160 24.50 23.99 6.37
C MET A 160 24.71 25.33 5.66
N PRO A 161 25.05 25.33 4.37
CA PRO A 161 25.19 26.56 3.60
C PRO A 161 23.85 27.31 3.52
N GLY A 162 23.91 28.63 3.51
CA GLY A 162 22.73 29.51 3.46
C GLY A 162 21.99 29.46 2.11
N ASN A 163 22.64 28.93 1.09
CA ASN A 163 22.08 28.82 -0.26
C ASN A 163 21.97 27.32 -0.65
N ARG A 164 20.79 26.91 -1.09
CA ARG A 164 20.49 25.54 -1.54
C ARG A 164 21.41 25.06 -2.69
N GLU A 165 21.93 26.00 -3.50
CA GLU A 165 22.74 25.68 -4.68
C GLU A 165 24.26 25.83 -4.42
N SER A 166 24.67 26.15 -3.20
CA SER A 166 26.10 26.19 -2.86
C SER A 166 26.66 24.76 -2.80
N ALA A 167 27.81 24.55 -3.41
CA ALA A 167 28.52 23.27 -3.46
C ALA A 167 29.50 23.06 -2.29
N GLU A 168 29.33 23.80 -1.18
CA GLU A 168 30.17 23.70 0.01
C GLU A 168 29.73 22.59 0.95
#